data_5f1aad2f3efbeaf20606ee3c1870f092
#
_entry.id   5f1aad2f3efbeaf20606ee3c1870f092
#
_cell.length_a   1.000
_cell.length_b   1.000
_cell.length_c   1.000
_cell.angle_alpha   90.00
_cell.angle_beta   90.00
_cell.angle_gamma   90.00
#
_symmetry.space_group_name_H-M   'P 1'
#
loop_
_entity.id
_entity.type
_entity.pdbx_description
1 polymer ?
#
loop_
_entity_poly.entity_id
_entity_poly.type
_entity_poly.pdbx_seq_one_letter_code
_entity_poly.pdbx_strand_id
1 'polypeptide(L)'
;ERNDAARLRDGGYDAQWNDDFHNVLHVLLTGETSAYYTDFADRPAERLARCLAEGFIYQGEGSANHDGTPRGTPSAHLSPTRFVSFLQNHDQIGNRALGERLTVLTDPAKLRAATAVLLLAPQIPLLFMGDTDGSETPFLFFTDFHDDLADAVREGRRKEFAKFDAFADPQARARIPDPNARSTFEASRPEPGPDAATWRALYRDLITLRMTHIVPHLAGAMAIGAEATGDAAVTARW
;
A
#
# COMPACT_ATOMS: atom_id res chain seq x y z
N GLU A 1 12.06 -2.19 2.82
CA GLU A 1 11.14 -3.30 2.54
C GLU A 1 11.89 -4.61 2.41
N ARG A 2 12.36 -5.12 3.54
CA ARG A 2 13.23 -6.31 3.49
C ARG A 2 12.48 -7.61 3.74
N ASN A 3 11.20 -7.56 4.15
CA ASN A 3 10.41 -8.73 4.54
C ASN A 3 11.21 -9.62 5.52
N ASP A 4 11.74 -9.00 6.59
CA ASP A 4 12.66 -9.67 7.52
C ASP A 4 11.87 -10.32 8.67
N ALA A 5 11.26 -11.47 8.40
CA ALA A 5 10.49 -12.24 9.36
C ALA A 5 11.33 -12.69 10.58
N ALA A 6 12.66 -12.80 10.45
CA ALA A 6 13.53 -13.19 11.55
C ALA A 6 13.55 -12.16 12.69
N ARG A 7 13.14 -10.92 12.43
CA ARG A 7 13.00 -9.87 13.45
C ARG A 7 11.66 -9.88 14.18
N LEU A 8 10.67 -10.61 13.65
CA LEU A 8 9.32 -10.74 14.21
C LEU A 8 9.22 -11.95 15.15
N ARG A 9 10.07 -11.99 16.16
CA ARG A 9 10.17 -13.07 17.14
C ARG A 9 10.22 -12.53 18.55
N ASP A 10 10.13 -13.39 19.53
CA ASP A 10 10.20 -13.02 20.95
C ASP A 10 11.49 -12.25 21.25
N GLY A 11 11.35 -11.07 21.84
CA GLY A 11 12.45 -10.13 22.10
C GLY A 11 12.88 -9.28 20.91
N GLY A 12 12.19 -9.37 19.77
CA GLY A 12 12.36 -8.53 18.60
C GLY A 12 11.24 -7.49 18.45
N TYR A 13 10.82 -7.24 17.20
CA TYR A 13 9.70 -6.37 16.91
C TYR A 13 8.38 -7.14 16.98
N ASP A 14 7.31 -6.47 17.41
CA ASP A 14 5.97 -7.06 17.51
C ASP A 14 5.33 -7.27 16.14
N ALA A 15 5.48 -6.30 15.23
CA ALA A 15 4.92 -6.36 13.88
C ALA A 15 5.80 -5.60 12.88
N GLN A 16 5.62 -5.90 11.60
CA GLN A 16 6.27 -5.22 10.49
C GLN A 16 5.23 -4.75 9.48
N TRP A 17 5.48 -3.59 8.86
CA TRP A 17 4.70 -3.11 7.72
C TRP A 17 4.86 -4.07 6.54
N ASN A 18 3.74 -4.33 5.87
CA ASN A 18 3.64 -5.29 4.77
C ASN A 18 3.37 -4.56 3.45
N ASP A 19 4.44 -4.05 2.83
CA ASP A 19 4.34 -3.40 1.53
C ASP A 19 3.90 -4.36 0.42
N ASP A 20 4.17 -5.65 0.54
CA ASP A 20 3.73 -6.66 -0.41
C ASP A 20 2.19 -6.70 -0.52
N PHE A 21 1.47 -6.49 0.59
CA PHE A 21 0.01 -6.39 0.61
C PHE A 21 -0.47 -5.19 -0.20
N HIS A 22 0.15 -4.02 0.00
CA HIS A 22 -0.14 -2.83 -0.81
C HIS A 22 0.13 -3.10 -2.28
N ASN A 23 1.36 -3.55 -2.60
CA ASN A 23 1.82 -3.68 -3.98
C ASN A 23 0.94 -4.62 -4.80
N VAL A 24 0.58 -5.80 -4.26
CA VAL A 24 -0.27 -6.75 -4.99
C VAL A 24 -1.69 -6.23 -5.16
N LEU A 25 -2.26 -5.59 -4.14
CA LEU A 25 -3.59 -4.99 -4.25
C LEU A 25 -3.59 -3.79 -5.19
N HIS A 26 -2.53 -3.00 -5.22
CA HIS A 26 -2.41 -1.91 -6.19
C HIS A 26 -2.47 -2.43 -7.63
N VAL A 27 -1.72 -3.49 -7.96
CA VAL A 27 -1.79 -4.14 -9.28
C VAL A 27 -3.21 -4.60 -9.60
N LEU A 28 -3.88 -5.29 -8.67
CA LEU A 28 -5.25 -5.80 -8.87
C LEU A 28 -6.28 -4.67 -9.05
N LEU A 29 -6.10 -3.56 -8.35
CA LEU A 29 -7.03 -2.43 -8.34
C LEU A 29 -6.87 -1.54 -9.57
N THR A 30 -5.63 -1.20 -9.92
CA THR A 30 -5.30 -0.17 -10.91
C THR A 30 -4.87 -0.73 -12.26
N GLY A 31 -4.31 -1.94 -12.28
CA GLY A 31 -3.65 -2.52 -13.46
C GLY A 31 -2.25 -1.95 -13.73
N GLU A 32 -1.71 -1.08 -12.86
CA GLU A 32 -0.34 -0.60 -12.97
C GLU A 32 0.66 -1.73 -12.67
N THR A 33 1.59 -1.99 -13.61
CA THR A 33 2.53 -3.12 -13.55
C THR A 33 3.98 -2.70 -13.75
N SER A 34 4.26 -1.40 -13.83
CA SER A 34 5.60 -0.86 -14.06
C SER A 34 6.31 -0.47 -12.75
N ALA A 35 7.60 -0.21 -12.81
CA ALA A 35 8.44 0.22 -11.68
C ALA A 35 8.31 -0.74 -10.49
N TYR A 36 7.93 -0.23 -9.31
CA TYR A 36 7.82 -1.03 -8.08
C TYR A 36 6.82 -2.19 -8.18
N TYR A 37 5.82 -2.08 -9.06
CA TYR A 37 4.76 -3.08 -9.22
C TYR A 37 5.13 -4.25 -10.14
N THR A 38 6.26 -4.18 -10.85
CA THR A 38 6.74 -5.25 -11.75
C THR A 38 6.86 -6.60 -11.04
N ASP A 39 7.34 -6.60 -9.81
CA ASP A 39 7.50 -7.80 -8.97
C ASP A 39 6.16 -8.47 -8.62
N PHE A 40 5.04 -7.77 -8.75
CA PHE A 40 3.71 -8.22 -8.33
C PHE A 40 2.75 -8.42 -9.49
N ALA A 41 3.18 -8.16 -10.73
CA ALA A 41 2.35 -8.19 -11.93
C ALA A 41 2.02 -9.61 -12.40
N ASP A 42 2.90 -10.58 -12.15
CA ASP A 42 2.67 -11.98 -12.51
C ASP A 42 1.76 -12.66 -11.46
N ARG A 43 0.64 -13.21 -11.92
CA ARG A 43 -0.35 -13.95 -11.11
C ARG A 43 -0.74 -13.24 -9.79
N PRO A 44 -1.25 -11.99 -9.85
CA PRO A 44 -1.46 -11.18 -8.66
C PRO A 44 -2.48 -11.79 -7.68
N ALA A 45 -3.47 -12.55 -8.14
CA ALA A 45 -4.41 -13.24 -7.25
C ALA A 45 -3.73 -14.33 -6.40
N GLU A 46 -2.83 -15.13 -7.00
CA GLU A 46 -2.04 -16.13 -6.25
C GLU A 46 -1.10 -15.46 -5.24
N ARG A 47 -0.49 -14.33 -5.64
CA ARG A 47 0.36 -13.54 -4.74
C ARG A 47 -0.44 -12.95 -3.57
N LEU A 48 -1.65 -12.46 -3.81
CA LEU A 48 -2.53 -12.00 -2.74
C LEU A 48 -2.91 -13.16 -1.79
N ALA A 49 -3.25 -14.32 -2.34
CA ALA A 49 -3.54 -15.51 -1.54
C ALA A 49 -2.35 -15.85 -0.63
N ARG A 50 -1.13 -15.89 -1.18
CA ARG A 50 0.10 -16.11 -0.41
C ARG A 50 0.28 -15.04 0.68
N CYS A 51 0.10 -13.76 0.34
CA CYS A 51 0.21 -12.66 1.29
C CYS A 51 -0.76 -12.80 2.47
N LEU A 52 -2.00 -13.20 2.20
CA LEU A 52 -3.01 -13.40 3.24
C LEU A 52 -2.72 -14.62 4.13
N ALA A 53 -2.15 -15.70 3.56
CA ALA A 53 -1.83 -16.92 4.30
C ALA A 53 -0.47 -16.84 5.03
N GLU A 54 0.53 -16.26 4.40
CA GLU A 54 1.93 -16.38 4.83
C GLU A 54 2.55 -15.06 5.29
N GLY A 55 1.84 -13.95 5.15
CA GLY A 55 2.29 -12.61 5.50
C GLY A 55 3.02 -11.93 4.34
N PHE A 56 4.28 -12.28 4.07
CA PHE A 56 5.00 -11.71 2.93
C PHE A 56 4.84 -12.54 1.67
N ILE A 57 4.90 -11.88 0.51
CA ILE A 57 4.95 -12.54 -0.81
C ILE A 57 6.37 -13.01 -1.09
N TYR A 58 7.36 -12.12 -0.89
CA TYR A 58 8.77 -12.44 -1.06
C TYR A 58 9.36 -12.98 0.23
N GLN A 59 9.80 -14.25 0.21
CA GLN A 59 10.29 -14.99 1.36
C GLN A 59 11.64 -15.66 1.08
N GLY A 60 12.45 -15.07 0.19
CA GLY A 60 13.76 -15.56 -0.26
C GLY A 60 13.85 -15.68 -1.78
N GLU A 61 12.76 -15.44 -2.50
CA GLU A 61 12.77 -15.43 -3.96
C GLU A 61 13.47 -14.19 -4.52
N GLY A 62 14.01 -14.32 -5.75
CA GLY A 62 14.64 -13.21 -6.45
C GLY A 62 13.61 -12.14 -6.86
N SER A 63 13.96 -10.88 -6.67
CA SER A 63 13.15 -9.72 -7.03
C SER A 63 13.67 -9.08 -8.31
N ALA A 64 12.83 -8.89 -9.32
CA ALA A 64 13.21 -8.24 -10.57
C ALA A 64 13.66 -6.78 -10.34
N ASN A 65 13.02 -6.10 -9.39
CA ASN A 65 13.38 -4.73 -9.00
C ASN A 65 14.72 -4.62 -8.26
N HIS A 66 15.32 -5.76 -7.88
CA HIS A 66 16.60 -5.86 -7.18
C HIS A 66 17.59 -6.75 -7.93
N ASP A 67 17.61 -6.70 -9.26
CA ASP A 67 18.51 -7.46 -10.14
C ASP A 67 18.53 -8.97 -9.86
N GLY A 68 17.38 -9.53 -9.48
CA GLY A 68 17.24 -10.95 -9.16
C GLY A 68 17.79 -11.37 -7.80
N THR A 69 18.22 -10.43 -6.97
CA THR A 69 18.71 -10.76 -5.62
C THR A 69 17.57 -11.27 -4.73
N PRO A 70 17.83 -12.24 -3.82
CA PRO A 70 16.85 -12.74 -2.88
C PRO A 70 16.28 -11.64 -2.00
N ARG A 71 14.94 -11.60 -1.85
CA ARG A 71 14.21 -10.67 -1.00
C ARG A 71 13.38 -11.43 0.04
N GLY A 72 13.48 -11.02 1.29
CA GLY A 72 12.68 -11.56 2.38
C GLY A 72 13.23 -12.83 3.01
N THR A 73 12.51 -13.28 4.02
CA THR A 73 12.74 -14.53 4.74
C THR A 73 11.43 -15.25 5.00
N PRO A 74 11.40 -16.60 5.19
CA PRO A 74 10.17 -17.36 5.42
C PRO A 74 9.34 -16.79 6.57
N SER A 75 8.05 -16.55 6.33
CA SER A 75 7.13 -15.90 7.27
C SER A 75 5.86 -16.71 7.58
N ALA A 76 5.60 -17.81 6.88
CA ALA A 76 4.39 -18.64 7.05
C ALA A 76 4.17 -19.18 8.47
N HIS A 77 5.21 -19.23 9.29
CA HIS A 77 5.14 -19.68 10.69
C HIS A 77 4.68 -18.59 11.68
N LEU A 78 4.54 -17.34 11.20
CA LEU A 78 4.16 -16.21 12.04
C LEU A 78 2.64 -16.06 12.09
N SER A 79 2.15 -15.58 13.25
CA SER A 79 0.75 -15.15 13.37
C SER A 79 0.46 -13.99 12.40
N PRO A 80 -0.74 -13.94 11.78
CA PRO A 80 -1.12 -12.80 10.94
C PRO A 80 -1.08 -11.46 11.67
N THR A 81 -1.17 -11.42 12.99
CA THR A 81 -1.03 -10.22 13.81
C THR A 81 0.40 -9.65 13.85
N ARG A 82 1.37 -10.30 13.23
CA ARG A 82 2.75 -9.79 13.06
C ARG A 82 2.90 -8.90 11.82
N PHE A 83 1.85 -8.71 11.03
CA PHE A 83 1.88 -7.92 9.80
C PHE A 83 0.94 -6.73 9.89
N VAL A 84 1.46 -5.53 9.63
CA VAL A 84 0.67 -4.31 9.48
C VAL A 84 0.39 -4.12 7.99
N SER A 85 -0.86 -4.33 7.59
CA SER A 85 -1.31 -4.24 6.20
C SER A 85 -2.00 -2.91 5.93
N PHE A 86 -1.86 -2.39 4.73
CA PHE A 86 -2.46 -1.12 4.29
C PHE A 86 -2.74 -1.15 2.79
N LEU A 87 -3.74 -0.41 2.36
CA LEU A 87 -3.99 -0.19 0.93
C LEU A 87 -3.07 0.89 0.37
N GLN A 88 -2.78 1.91 1.15
CA GLN A 88 -1.90 3.01 0.83
C GLN A 88 -1.42 3.69 2.12
N ASN A 89 -0.30 4.38 2.07
CA ASN A 89 0.17 5.26 3.13
C ASN A 89 0.95 6.45 2.51
N HIS A 90 1.62 7.24 3.34
CA HIS A 90 2.37 8.42 2.88
C HIS A 90 3.46 8.08 1.84
N ASP A 91 4.08 6.90 1.96
CA ASP A 91 5.13 6.48 1.03
C ASP A 91 4.59 6.21 -0.38
N GLN A 92 3.57 5.35 -0.49
CA GLN A 92 3.05 4.98 -1.80
C GLN A 92 2.42 6.16 -2.52
N ILE A 93 1.63 6.98 -1.81
CA ILE A 93 0.98 8.16 -2.41
C ILE A 93 2.02 9.26 -2.65
N GLY A 94 2.84 9.59 -1.65
CA GLY A 94 3.82 10.68 -1.72
C GLY A 94 4.95 10.42 -2.72
N ASN A 95 5.24 9.16 -3.03
CA ASN A 95 6.21 8.81 -4.07
C ASN A 95 5.65 8.83 -5.49
N ARG A 96 4.33 8.99 -5.69
CA ARG A 96 3.78 9.29 -7.01
C ARG A 96 4.08 10.74 -7.40
N ALA A 97 4.22 10.99 -8.70
CA ALA A 97 4.60 12.32 -9.20
C ALA A 97 3.60 13.42 -8.81
N LEU A 98 2.32 13.09 -8.81
CA LEU A 98 1.21 14.00 -8.50
C LEU A 98 0.41 13.59 -7.26
N GLY A 99 0.91 12.62 -6.49
CA GLY A 99 0.35 12.22 -5.20
C GLY A 99 -1.06 11.64 -5.26
N GLU A 100 -1.42 10.94 -6.35
CA GLU A 100 -2.76 10.41 -6.55
C GLU A 100 -3.08 9.27 -5.58
N ARG A 101 -4.29 9.29 -5.03
CA ARG A 101 -4.83 8.26 -4.13
C ARG A 101 -5.56 7.17 -4.90
N LEU A 102 -5.73 5.99 -4.28
CA LEU A 102 -6.52 4.90 -4.85
C LEU A 102 -7.97 5.32 -5.18
N THR A 103 -8.54 6.28 -4.47
CA THR A 103 -9.87 6.83 -4.75
C THR A 103 -10.04 7.40 -6.16
N VAL A 104 -8.95 7.88 -6.77
CA VAL A 104 -8.96 8.40 -8.15
C VAL A 104 -8.31 7.45 -9.15
N LEU A 105 -7.60 6.41 -8.69
CA LEU A 105 -6.87 5.48 -9.55
C LEU A 105 -7.67 4.22 -9.91
N THR A 106 -8.73 3.90 -9.15
CA THR A 106 -9.48 2.67 -9.35
C THR A 106 -10.99 2.87 -9.20
N ASP A 107 -11.75 1.87 -9.66
CA ASP A 107 -13.20 1.85 -9.50
C ASP A 107 -13.60 1.80 -8.01
N PRO A 108 -14.56 2.63 -7.56
CA PRO A 108 -15.00 2.68 -6.17
C PRO A 108 -15.51 1.34 -5.64
N ALA A 109 -16.10 0.47 -6.45
CA ALA A 109 -16.56 -0.85 -5.99
C ALA A 109 -15.38 -1.77 -5.70
N LYS A 110 -14.34 -1.75 -6.54
CA LYS A 110 -13.10 -2.48 -6.30
C LYS A 110 -12.40 -1.99 -5.03
N LEU A 111 -12.32 -0.67 -4.84
CA LEU A 111 -11.70 -0.09 -3.64
C LEU A 111 -12.47 -0.46 -2.36
N ARG A 112 -13.81 -0.47 -2.38
CA ARG A 112 -14.63 -0.93 -1.26
C ARG A 112 -14.37 -2.41 -0.94
N ALA A 113 -14.23 -3.27 -1.95
CA ALA A 113 -13.89 -4.67 -1.74
C ALA A 113 -12.50 -4.84 -1.11
N ALA A 114 -11.50 -4.12 -1.59
CA ALA A 114 -10.16 -4.13 -0.99
C ALA A 114 -10.14 -3.59 0.45
N THR A 115 -10.94 -2.55 0.75
CA THR A 115 -11.12 -2.03 2.12
C THR A 115 -11.73 -3.10 3.03
N ALA A 116 -12.70 -3.88 2.53
CA ALA A 116 -13.25 -5.00 3.30
C ALA A 116 -12.21 -6.08 3.56
N VAL A 117 -11.38 -6.43 2.57
CA VAL A 117 -10.26 -7.38 2.76
C VAL A 117 -9.31 -6.86 3.84
N LEU A 118 -8.89 -5.59 3.77
CA LEU A 118 -7.99 -4.99 4.76
C LEU A 118 -8.56 -5.06 6.18
N LEU A 119 -9.83 -4.67 6.35
CA LEU A 119 -10.43 -4.54 7.67
C LEU A 119 -10.95 -5.86 8.26
N LEU A 120 -11.28 -6.85 7.42
CA LEU A 120 -11.82 -8.12 7.88
C LEU A 120 -10.77 -9.26 7.91
N ALA A 121 -9.57 -9.05 7.36
CA ALA A 121 -8.46 -9.96 7.56
C ALA A 121 -7.86 -9.83 8.97
N PRO A 122 -7.23 -10.87 9.54
CA PRO A 122 -6.69 -10.86 10.90
C PRO A 122 -5.46 -9.96 11.06
N GLN A 123 -4.78 -9.57 9.98
CA GLN A 123 -3.64 -8.64 10.00
C GLN A 123 -4.01 -7.31 10.67
N ILE A 124 -3.02 -6.57 11.13
CA ILE A 124 -3.21 -5.25 11.74
C ILE A 124 -3.48 -4.23 10.60
N PRO A 125 -4.68 -3.65 10.51
CA PRO A 125 -4.95 -2.66 9.47
C PRO A 125 -4.34 -1.30 9.84
N LEU A 126 -3.64 -0.68 8.88
CA LEU A 126 -3.22 0.71 8.94
C LEU A 126 -4.07 1.51 7.94
N LEU A 127 -4.65 2.58 8.41
CA LEU A 127 -5.43 3.52 7.61
C LEU A 127 -4.64 4.82 7.47
N PHE A 128 -4.63 5.37 6.26
CA PHE A 128 -4.01 6.66 6.03
C PHE A 128 -5.03 7.80 6.15
N MET A 129 -4.55 8.98 6.51
CA MET A 129 -5.42 10.16 6.62
C MET A 129 -6.23 10.40 5.34
N GLY A 130 -7.53 10.60 5.48
CA GLY A 130 -8.47 10.79 4.39
C GLY A 130 -9.09 9.51 3.82
N ASP A 131 -8.58 8.30 4.16
CA ASP A 131 -9.16 7.04 3.67
C ASP A 131 -10.63 6.89 4.08
N THR A 132 -10.94 7.18 5.34
CA THR A 132 -12.29 7.07 5.90
C THR A 132 -13.29 8.04 5.30
N ASP A 133 -12.80 9.09 4.68
CA ASP A 133 -13.59 10.12 4.03
C ASP A 133 -13.65 9.98 2.49
N GLY A 134 -13.01 8.93 1.97
CA GLY A 134 -12.89 8.75 0.53
C GLY A 134 -12.23 9.95 -0.15
N SER A 135 -11.23 10.55 0.51
CA SER A 135 -10.57 11.76 0.03
C SER A 135 -9.94 11.52 -1.34
N GLU A 136 -10.17 12.46 -2.24
CA GLU A 136 -9.52 12.52 -3.57
C GLU A 136 -8.37 13.52 -3.58
N THR A 137 -8.18 14.27 -2.49
CA THR A 137 -7.07 15.23 -2.35
C THR A 137 -5.74 14.50 -2.45
N PRO A 138 -4.83 14.90 -3.32
CA PRO A 138 -3.52 14.26 -3.43
C PRO A 138 -2.73 14.39 -2.12
N PHE A 139 -1.79 13.47 -1.92
CA PHE A 139 -0.77 13.63 -0.88
C PHE A 139 0.60 13.72 -1.54
N LEU A 140 1.04 14.96 -1.73
CA LEU A 140 2.26 15.27 -2.46
C LEU A 140 3.49 15.02 -1.59
N PHE A 141 4.61 14.74 -2.24
CA PHE A 141 5.89 14.71 -1.53
C PHE A 141 6.29 16.14 -1.15
N PHE A 142 6.44 16.41 0.14
CA PHE A 142 6.86 17.73 0.63
C PHE A 142 7.95 17.63 1.68
N THR A 143 8.79 18.64 1.71
CA THR A 143 9.94 18.78 2.61
C THR A 143 10.08 20.25 3.04
N ASP A 144 10.98 20.53 3.96
CA ASP A 144 11.30 21.89 4.42
C ASP A 144 12.81 22.11 4.36
N PHE A 145 13.41 21.79 3.21
CA PHE A 145 14.82 22.07 2.96
C PHE A 145 15.00 23.48 2.37
N HIS A 146 16.17 24.05 2.57
CA HIS A 146 16.54 25.39 2.13
C HIS A 146 17.78 25.34 1.24
N ASP A 147 18.06 26.45 0.57
CA ASP A 147 19.25 26.68 -0.24
C ASP A 147 19.51 25.55 -1.28
N ASP A 148 20.77 25.19 -1.48
CA ASP A 148 21.21 24.20 -2.46
C ASP A 148 20.54 22.82 -2.28
N LEU A 149 20.18 22.46 -1.04
CA LEU A 149 19.53 21.19 -0.77
C LEU A 149 18.07 21.20 -1.27
N ALA A 150 17.37 22.33 -1.13
CA ALA A 150 16.03 22.48 -1.68
C ALA A 150 16.01 22.31 -3.20
N ASP A 151 16.97 22.94 -3.88
CA ASP A 151 17.13 22.82 -5.33
C ASP A 151 17.48 21.38 -5.74
N ALA A 152 18.39 20.74 -5.03
CA ALA A 152 18.79 19.36 -5.30
C ALA A 152 17.60 18.37 -5.15
N VAL A 153 16.76 18.55 -4.12
CA VAL A 153 15.57 17.71 -3.89
C VAL A 153 14.53 17.94 -5.00
N ARG A 154 14.25 19.18 -5.36
CA ARG A 154 13.31 19.51 -6.43
C ARG A 154 13.74 18.92 -7.77
N GLU A 155 15.00 19.12 -8.16
CA GLU A 155 15.52 18.60 -9.42
C GLU A 155 15.66 17.08 -9.38
N GLY A 156 16.01 16.49 -8.24
CA GLY A 156 16.06 15.04 -8.01
C GLY A 156 14.70 14.39 -8.29
N ARG A 157 13.62 14.96 -7.74
CA ARG A 157 12.23 14.49 -8.00
C ARG A 157 11.91 14.53 -9.50
N ARG A 158 12.14 15.64 -10.15
CA ARG A 158 11.88 15.78 -11.59
C ARG A 158 12.66 14.79 -12.43
N LYS A 159 13.93 14.56 -12.10
CA LYS A 159 14.80 13.58 -12.76
C LYS A 159 14.32 12.14 -12.54
N GLU A 160 13.86 11.81 -11.35
CA GLU A 160 13.32 10.49 -11.03
C GLU A 160 12.16 10.12 -11.96
N PHE A 161 11.25 11.05 -12.21
CA PHE A 161 10.08 10.81 -13.06
C PHE A 161 10.35 10.94 -14.56
N ALA A 162 11.52 11.44 -14.97
CA ALA A 162 11.86 11.58 -16.39
C ALA A 162 11.88 10.24 -17.17
N LYS A 163 12.02 9.11 -16.46
CA LYS A 163 11.99 7.76 -17.03
C LYS A 163 10.59 7.23 -17.36
N PHE A 164 9.54 7.92 -16.89
CA PHE A 164 8.15 7.53 -17.16
C PHE A 164 7.63 8.30 -18.36
N ASP A 165 6.95 7.63 -19.29
CA ASP A 165 6.43 8.22 -20.52
C ASP A 165 5.57 9.47 -20.27
N ALA A 166 4.74 9.45 -19.22
CA ALA A 166 3.90 10.58 -18.83
C ALA A 166 4.70 11.84 -18.45
N PHE A 167 5.98 11.70 -18.11
CA PHE A 167 6.88 12.79 -17.69
C PHE A 167 8.16 12.85 -18.54
N ALA A 168 8.20 12.21 -19.69
CA ALA A 168 9.32 12.28 -20.63
C ALA A 168 9.54 13.71 -21.14
N ASP A 169 8.44 14.46 -21.34
CA ASP A 169 8.48 15.86 -21.76
C ASP A 169 8.85 16.79 -20.59
N PRO A 170 9.77 17.78 -20.81
CA PRO A 170 10.13 18.78 -19.79
C PRO A 170 8.95 19.59 -19.25
N GLN A 171 7.94 19.90 -20.08
CA GLN A 171 6.76 20.65 -19.64
C GLN A 171 5.88 19.80 -18.71
N ALA A 172 5.77 18.49 -18.97
CA ALA A 172 5.08 17.56 -18.07
C ALA A 172 5.79 17.47 -16.72
N ARG A 173 7.12 17.38 -16.71
CA ARG A 173 7.92 17.40 -15.47
C ARG A 173 7.80 18.71 -14.69
N ALA A 174 7.65 19.83 -15.34
CA ALA A 174 7.47 21.12 -14.68
C ALA A 174 6.18 21.21 -13.86
N ARG A 175 5.19 20.33 -14.13
CA ARG A 175 3.95 20.24 -13.35
C ARG A 175 4.12 19.49 -12.03
N ILE A 176 5.23 18.75 -11.84
CA ILE A 176 5.53 18.10 -10.57
C ILE A 176 5.77 19.21 -9.53
N PRO A 177 4.98 19.22 -8.44
CA PRO A 177 5.08 20.27 -7.43
C PRO A 177 6.48 20.37 -6.82
N ASP A 178 6.87 21.59 -6.44
CA ASP A 178 8.10 21.80 -5.69
C ASP A 178 7.92 21.26 -4.26
N PRO A 179 8.73 20.28 -3.82
CA PRO A 179 8.59 19.70 -2.49
C PRO A 179 8.74 20.72 -1.35
N ASN A 180 9.52 21.78 -1.55
CA ASN A 180 9.80 22.79 -0.52
C ASN A 180 8.82 23.97 -0.55
N ALA A 181 7.87 23.98 -1.50
CA ALA A 181 6.86 25.02 -1.53
C ALA A 181 5.79 24.76 -0.45
N ARG A 182 5.49 25.78 0.34
CA ARG A 182 4.42 25.71 1.35
C ARG A 182 3.06 25.30 0.73
N SER A 183 2.79 25.72 -0.50
CA SER A 183 1.59 25.33 -1.25
C SER A 183 1.50 23.83 -1.49
N THR A 184 2.63 23.11 -1.63
CA THR A 184 2.66 21.65 -1.79
C THR A 184 2.18 20.94 -0.52
N PHE A 185 2.62 21.41 0.63
CA PHE A 185 2.11 20.93 1.93
C PHE A 185 0.61 21.26 2.09
N GLU A 186 0.22 22.49 1.83
CA GLU A 186 -1.17 22.94 1.97
C GLU A 186 -2.11 22.16 1.04
N ALA A 187 -1.69 21.87 -0.20
CA ALA A 187 -2.43 21.04 -1.16
C ALA A 187 -2.53 19.56 -0.77
N SER A 188 -1.70 19.10 0.17
CA SER A 188 -1.71 17.71 0.68
C SER A 188 -2.65 17.50 1.87
N ARG A 189 -3.32 18.54 2.36
CA ARG A 189 -4.27 18.44 3.47
C ARG A 189 -5.55 17.76 2.96
N PRO A 190 -5.91 16.60 3.53
CA PRO A 190 -7.05 15.85 2.99
C PRO A 190 -8.36 16.58 3.23
N GLU A 191 -9.15 16.70 2.18
CA GLU A 191 -10.53 17.15 2.23
C GLU A 191 -11.46 15.94 2.05
N PRO A 192 -12.67 15.96 2.62
CA PRO A 192 -13.65 14.91 2.39
C PRO A 192 -13.96 14.76 0.90
N GLY A 193 -13.98 13.52 0.42
CA GLY A 193 -14.39 13.21 -0.96
C GLY A 193 -15.89 13.42 -1.21
N PRO A 194 -16.32 13.35 -2.46
CA PRO A 194 -17.72 13.59 -2.84
C PRO A 194 -18.70 12.61 -2.15
N ASP A 195 -18.26 11.38 -1.91
CA ASP A 195 -19.04 10.31 -1.29
C ASP A 195 -18.66 10.05 0.18
N ALA A 196 -18.12 11.05 0.88
CA ALA A 196 -17.55 10.89 2.23
C ALA A 196 -18.53 10.24 3.23
N ALA A 197 -19.82 10.53 3.15
CA ALA A 197 -20.83 9.91 4.04
C ALA A 197 -20.91 8.39 3.82
N THR A 198 -20.87 7.94 2.58
CA THR A 198 -20.88 6.51 2.19
C THR A 198 -19.60 5.81 2.65
N TRP A 199 -18.43 6.44 2.48
CA TRP A 199 -17.17 5.91 2.94
C TRP A 199 -17.11 5.78 4.46
N ARG A 200 -17.51 6.82 5.20
CA ARG A 200 -17.57 6.78 6.67
C ARG A 200 -18.49 5.67 7.18
N ALA A 201 -19.64 5.47 6.53
CA ALA A 201 -20.55 4.39 6.87
C ALA A 201 -19.89 3.01 6.65
N LEU A 202 -19.27 2.79 5.50
CA LEU A 202 -18.55 1.55 5.18
C LEU A 202 -17.45 1.25 6.21
N TYR A 203 -16.58 2.21 6.48
CA TYR A 203 -15.49 2.04 7.46
C TYR A 203 -16.04 1.74 8.87
N ARG A 204 -17.03 2.48 9.32
CA ARG A 204 -17.68 2.23 10.62
C ARG A 204 -18.24 0.81 10.71
N ASP A 205 -18.95 0.37 9.69
CA ASP A 205 -19.61 -0.93 9.68
C ASP A 205 -18.57 -2.06 9.63
N LEU A 206 -17.54 -1.95 8.81
CA LEU A 206 -16.43 -2.92 8.75
C LEU A 206 -15.61 -2.95 10.05
N ILE A 207 -15.33 -1.80 10.66
CA ILE A 207 -14.63 -1.74 11.95
C ILE A 207 -15.50 -2.36 13.04
N THR A 208 -16.80 -2.14 13.04
CA THR A 208 -17.73 -2.77 13.99
C THR A 208 -17.71 -4.28 13.84
N LEU A 209 -17.80 -4.80 12.61
CA LEU A 209 -17.68 -6.24 12.33
C LEU A 209 -16.34 -6.79 12.81
N ARG A 210 -15.24 -6.10 12.51
CA ARG A 210 -13.90 -6.49 12.97
C ARG A 210 -13.81 -6.58 14.48
N MET A 211 -14.26 -5.55 15.19
CA MET A 211 -14.19 -5.48 16.65
C MET A 211 -15.06 -6.55 17.32
N THR A 212 -16.20 -6.88 16.72
CA THR A 212 -17.15 -7.84 17.28
C THR A 212 -16.79 -9.30 16.96
N HIS A 213 -16.31 -9.58 15.75
CA HIS A 213 -16.20 -10.95 15.25
C HIS A 213 -14.77 -11.42 14.98
N ILE A 214 -13.79 -10.52 14.83
CA ILE A 214 -12.41 -10.87 14.48
C ILE A 214 -11.48 -10.66 15.66
N VAL A 215 -11.48 -9.46 16.24
CA VAL A 215 -10.57 -9.11 17.34
C VAL A 215 -10.63 -10.09 18.52
N PRO A 216 -11.80 -10.59 18.96
CA PRO A 216 -11.86 -11.58 20.06
C PRO A 216 -11.17 -12.91 19.76
N HIS A 217 -10.91 -13.22 18.49
CA HIS A 217 -10.32 -14.49 18.02
C HIS A 217 -8.88 -14.36 17.53
N LEU A 218 -8.25 -13.16 17.62
CA LEU A 218 -6.89 -12.94 17.13
C LEU A 218 -5.80 -13.60 17.98
N ALA A 219 -6.07 -13.82 19.27
CA ALA A 219 -5.10 -14.48 20.17
C ALA A 219 -4.85 -15.92 19.71
N GLY A 220 -3.62 -16.20 19.28
CA GLY A 220 -3.24 -17.52 18.75
C GLY A 220 -3.73 -17.83 17.34
N ALA A 221 -4.32 -16.85 16.64
CA ALA A 221 -4.75 -17.05 15.27
C ALA A 221 -3.55 -17.36 14.35
N MET A 222 -3.74 -18.38 13.50
CA MET A 222 -2.82 -18.80 12.46
C MET A 222 -3.58 -18.96 11.15
N ALA A 223 -2.91 -18.76 10.04
CA ALA A 223 -3.52 -19.06 8.75
C ALA A 223 -3.66 -20.57 8.56
N ILE A 224 -4.85 -21.00 8.11
CA ILE A 224 -5.10 -22.37 7.67
C ILE A 224 -4.65 -22.52 6.21
N GLY A 225 -4.83 -21.49 5.40
CA GLY A 225 -4.39 -21.41 4.03
C GLY A 225 -5.17 -20.37 3.22
N ALA A 226 -4.67 -20.09 2.02
CA ALA A 226 -5.39 -19.30 1.04
C ALA A 226 -5.13 -19.83 -0.36
N GLU A 227 -6.09 -19.62 -1.25
CA GLU A 227 -6.05 -20.07 -2.64
C GLU A 227 -6.69 -19.04 -3.57
N ALA A 228 -6.14 -18.89 -4.77
CA ALA A 228 -6.74 -18.14 -5.84
C ALA A 228 -7.67 -19.02 -6.67
N THR A 229 -8.83 -18.48 -7.02
CA THR A 229 -9.76 -19.12 -7.95
C THR A 229 -9.82 -18.28 -9.22
N GLY A 230 -9.07 -18.69 -10.25
CA GLY A 230 -8.85 -17.86 -11.44
C GLY A 230 -8.09 -16.58 -11.11
N ASP A 231 -8.26 -15.56 -11.96
CA ASP A 231 -7.46 -14.33 -11.90
C ASP A 231 -8.03 -13.25 -10.96
N ALA A 232 -9.23 -13.46 -10.41
CA ALA A 232 -9.99 -12.39 -9.76
C ALA A 232 -10.62 -12.76 -8.40
N ALA A 233 -10.45 -13.97 -7.91
CA ALA A 233 -11.00 -14.39 -6.63
C ALA A 233 -9.95 -15.05 -5.75
N VAL A 234 -9.99 -14.74 -4.46
CA VAL A 234 -9.12 -15.34 -3.43
C VAL A 234 -9.98 -15.78 -2.25
N THR A 235 -9.76 -17.01 -1.79
CA THR A 235 -10.32 -17.51 -0.54
C THR A 235 -9.19 -17.64 0.47
N ALA A 236 -9.37 -17.09 1.67
CA ALA A 236 -8.44 -17.25 2.78
C ALA A 236 -9.16 -17.73 4.03
N ARG A 237 -8.49 -18.53 4.87
CA ARG A 237 -9.04 -19.15 6.09
C ARG A 237 -8.01 -19.02 7.22
N TRP A 238 -8.49 -18.62 8.38
CA TRP A 238 -7.73 -18.48 9.63
C TRP A 238 -8.42 -19.13 10.81
#